data_c1dada088fbcc27b0fc88ef299ce55fb
#
_entry.id   c1dada088fbcc27b0fc88ef299ce55fb
#
_cell.length_a   1.000
_cell.length_b   1.000
_cell.length_c   1.000
_cell.angle_alpha   90.00
_cell.angle_beta   90.00
_cell.angle_gamma   90.00
#
_symmetry.space_group_name_H-M   'P 1'
#
loop_
_entity.id
_entity.type
_entity.pdbx_description
1 polymer ?
#
loop_
_entity_poly.entity_id
_entity_poly.type
_entity_poly.pdbx_seq_one_letter_code
_entity_poly.pdbx_strand_id
1 'polypeptide(L)'
;MAEPEPDNSASDSSGESEDVHPDTTLAADLTRDLQRLQAEYVNYKKRVDRDRELHRQVALSGVVEALLPVLDDIHLARQHGDLEGGPFAAIAEKLEATLAKFGVERFGQPGDAFDPVVHEALMHTQAELAEGTSVTTVVQVLQPGFKMGERVIRVARVAVADPQ
;
A
#
# COMPACT_ATOMS: atom_id res chain seq x y z
N MET A 1 -10.33 -97.56 1.97
CA MET A 1 -9.51 -98.16 0.85
C MET A 1 -9.45 -97.11 -0.25
N ALA A 2 -8.24 -96.67 -0.54
CA ALA A 2 -7.78 -95.86 -1.68
C ALA A 2 -8.11 -94.36 -1.69
N GLU A 3 -7.10 -93.63 -1.29
CA GLU A 3 -6.68 -92.37 -1.94
C GLU A 3 -6.40 -92.59 -3.43
N PRO A 4 -6.27 -91.55 -4.25
CA PRO A 4 -5.16 -90.61 -4.10
C PRO A 4 -5.51 -89.13 -4.47
N GLU A 5 -4.72 -88.23 -3.92
CA GLU A 5 -4.25 -86.97 -4.45
C GLU A 5 -3.50 -87.10 -5.80
N PRO A 6 -3.05 -86.03 -6.46
CA PRO A 6 -3.10 -84.58 -6.27
C PRO A 6 -3.38 -83.83 -7.57
N ASP A 7 -3.66 -82.60 -7.52
CA ASP A 7 -3.20 -81.72 -8.62
C ASP A 7 -2.84 -80.31 -8.13
N ASN A 8 -1.63 -80.02 -8.40
CA ASN A 8 -0.91 -78.82 -8.22
C ASN A 8 -1.11 -77.97 -9.47
N SER A 9 -1.81 -76.90 -9.38
CA SER A 9 -1.73 -75.85 -10.41
C SER A 9 -1.26 -74.53 -9.82
N ALA A 10 0.00 -74.30 -10.09
CA ALA A 10 0.68 -73.06 -9.88
C ALA A 10 -0.07 -71.89 -10.59
N SER A 11 -0.56 -70.90 -9.83
CA SER A 11 -0.99 -69.63 -10.39
C SER A 11 0.24 -68.84 -10.79
N ASP A 12 0.45 -68.78 -12.07
CA ASP A 12 1.35 -67.87 -12.74
C ASP A 12 0.82 -66.41 -12.55
N SER A 13 1.41 -65.67 -11.65
CA SER A 13 1.21 -64.25 -11.55
C SER A 13 2.12 -63.56 -12.55
N SER A 14 1.68 -63.54 -13.81
CA SER A 14 2.24 -62.64 -14.83
C SER A 14 2.02 -61.20 -14.38
N GLY A 15 3.10 -60.59 -13.91
CA GLY A 15 3.17 -59.15 -13.70
C GLY A 15 2.88 -58.46 -15.02
N GLU A 16 1.74 -57.81 -15.07
CA GLU A 16 1.46 -56.76 -16.06
C GLU A 16 2.46 -55.64 -15.80
N SER A 17 3.57 -55.66 -16.51
CA SER A 17 4.35 -54.48 -16.77
C SER A 17 3.45 -53.58 -17.64
N GLU A 18 2.87 -52.54 -17.04
CA GLU A 18 2.23 -51.46 -17.79
C GLU A 18 3.28 -50.89 -18.75
N ASP A 19 3.20 -51.28 -20.00
CA ASP A 19 3.89 -50.65 -21.11
C ASP A 19 3.33 -49.22 -21.24
N VAL A 20 3.92 -48.26 -20.50
CA VAL A 20 3.61 -46.88 -20.62
C VAL A 20 4.01 -46.45 -22.04
N HIS A 21 3.03 -46.33 -22.92
CA HIS A 21 3.23 -45.91 -24.29
C HIS A 21 4.01 -44.58 -24.32
N PRO A 22 5.05 -44.43 -25.17
CA PRO A 22 5.87 -43.20 -25.25
C PRO A 22 5.03 -41.96 -25.51
N ASP A 23 3.89 -42.06 -26.19
CA ASP A 23 2.94 -40.97 -26.41
C ASP A 23 2.27 -40.51 -25.12
N THR A 24 2.06 -41.40 -24.14
CA THR A 24 1.46 -41.07 -22.85
C THR A 24 2.43 -40.29 -21.95
N THR A 25 3.71 -40.67 -22.01
CA THR A 25 4.77 -39.94 -21.28
C THR A 25 4.99 -38.56 -21.86
N LEU A 26 5.03 -38.42 -23.18
CA LEU A 26 5.15 -37.13 -23.86
C LEU A 26 3.96 -36.21 -23.55
N ALA A 27 2.73 -36.73 -23.58
CA ALA A 27 1.53 -35.96 -23.24
C ALA A 27 1.55 -35.49 -21.77
N ALA A 28 2.00 -36.33 -20.83
CA ALA A 28 2.16 -36.01 -19.44
C ALA A 28 3.22 -34.89 -19.23
N ASP A 29 4.35 -35.00 -19.92
CA ASP A 29 5.42 -34.00 -19.83
C ASP A 29 5.00 -32.66 -20.44
N LEU A 30 4.33 -32.64 -21.60
CA LEU A 30 3.76 -31.45 -22.19
C LEU A 30 2.71 -30.81 -21.28
N THR A 31 1.87 -31.63 -20.64
CA THR A 31 0.86 -31.11 -19.69
C THR A 31 1.54 -30.44 -18.50
N ARG A 32 2.59 -31.05 -17.96
CA ARG A 32 3.39 -30.49 -16.85
C ARG A 32 4.06 -29.17 -17.26
N ASP A 33 4.63 -29.13 -18.44
CA ASP A 33 5.27 -27.93 -18.97
C ASP A 33 4.27 -26.79 -19.20
N LEU A 34 3.07 -27.12 -19.73
CA LEU A 34 1.98 -26.15 -19.86
C LEU A 34 1.52 -25.62 -18.51
N GLN A 35 1.35 -26.47 -17.50
CA GLN A 35 0.98 -26.05 -16.15
C GLN A 35 2.04 -25.14 -15.54
N ARG A 36 3.32 -25.47 -15.70
CA ARG A 36 4.44 -24.64 -15.26
C ARG A 36 4.41 -23.28 -15.94
N LEU A 37 4.30 -23.26 -17.28
CA LEU A 37 4.24 -22.03 -18.05
C LEU A 37 3.04 -21.16 -17.68
N GLN A 38 1.88 -21.78 -17.45
CA GLN A 38 0.69 -21.05 -16.97
C GLN A 38 0.93 -20.42 -15.60
N ALA A 39 1.56 -21.16 -14.67
CA ALA A 39 1.87 -20.62 -13.35
C ALA A 39 2.88 -19.46 -13.44
N GLU A 40 3.92 -19.58 -14.25
CA GLU A 40 4.89 -18.52 -14.52
C GLU A 40 4.22 -17.28 -15.13
N TYR A 41 3.33 -17.48 -16.11
CA TYR A 41 2.58 -16.41 -16.74
C TYR A 41 1.66 -15.67 -15.75
N VAL A 42 0.93 -16.40 -14.90
CA VAL A 42 0.08 -15.82 -13.86
C VAL A 42 0.91 -14.98 -12.88
N ASN A 43 2.06 -15.49 -12.46
CA ASN A 43 2.98 -14.77 -11.56
C ASN A 43 3.58 -13.53 -12.24
N TYR A 44 3.98 -13.65 -13.50
CA TYR A 44 4.44 -12.53 -14.32
C TYR A 44 3.38 -11.45 -14.43
N LYS A 45 2.14 -11.83 -14.79
CA LYS A 45 1.02 -10.88 -14.92
C LYS A 45 0.75 -10.15 -13.61
N LYS A 46 0.67 -10.87 -12.47
CA LYS A 46 0.49 -10.26 -11.15
C LYS A 46 1.58 -9.24 -10.83
N ARG A 47 2.85 -9.54 -11.20
CA ARG A 47 3.97 -8.62 -10.99
C ARG A 47 3.82 -7.39 -11.85
N VAL A 48 3.54 -7.55 -13.16
CA VAL A 48 3.36 -6.43 -14.08
C VAL A 48 2.20 -5.52 -13.64
N ASP A 49 1.07 -6.08 -13.23
CA ASP A 49 -0.08 -5.31 -12.76
C ASP A 49 0.26 -4.51 -11.50
N ARG A 50 1.02 -5.11 -10.56
CA ARG A 50 1.51 -4.41 -9.36
C ARG A 50 2.47 -3.29 -9.71
N ASP A 51 3.45 -3.55 -10.59
CA ASP A 51 4.44 -2.55 -11.00
C ASP A 51 3.77 -1.37 -11.71
N ARG A 52 2.75 -1.64 -12.53
CA ARG A 52 1.96 -0.60 -13.20
C ARG A 52 1.22 0.30 -12.21
N GLU A 53 0.63 -0.28 -11.17
CA GLU A 53 -0.04 0.51 -10.13
C GLU A 53 0.96 1.34 -9.31
N LEU A 54 2.11 0.76 -8.97
CA LEU A 54 3.20 1.51 -8.31
C LEU A 54 3.69 2.68 -9.15
N HIS A 55 3.92 2.48 -10.45
CA HIS A 55 4.33 3.56 -11.35
C HIS A 55 3.29 4.68 -11.44
N ARG A 56 2.01 4.32 -11.46
CA ARG A 56 0.92 5.30 -11.43
C ARG A 56 0.94 6.12 -10.15
N GLN A 57 1.09 5.48 -9.00
CA GLN A 57 1.16 6.16 -7.69
C GLN A 57 2.38 7.08 -7.60
N VAL A 58 3.55 6.63 -8.08
CA VAL A 58 4.77 7.45 -8.12
C VAL A 58 4.57 8.68 -9.02
N ALA A 59 3.98 8.51 -10.20
CA ALA A 59 3.72 9.62 -11.11
C ALA A 59 2.76 10.65 -10.49
N LEU A 60 1.68 10.19 -9.84
CA LEU A 60 0.73 11.08 -9.14
C LEU A 60 1.40 11.80 -7.97
N SER A 61 2.23 11.11 -7.17
CA SER A 61 2.98 11.73 -6.08
C SER A 61 3.88 12.86 -6.60
N GLY A 62 4.56 12.67 -7.74
CA GLY A 62 5.39 13.72 -8.33
C GLY A 62 4.60 14.97 -8.74
N VAL A 63 3.36 14.79 -9.24
CA VAL A 63 2.48 15.93 -9.54
C VAL A 63 2.06 16.65 -8.24
N VAL A 64 1.73 15.90 -7.19
CA VAL A 64 1.37 16.50 -5.90
C VAL A 64 2.56 17.24 -5.29
N GLU A 65 3.77 16.66 -5.34
CA GLU A 65 5.00 17.32 -4.89
C GLU A 65 5.22 18.66 -5.61
N ALA A 66 4.97 18.73 -6.91
CA ALA A 66 5.07 19.98 -7.68
C ALA A 66 4.00 21.01 -7.28
N LEU A 67 2.88 20.59 -6.72
CA LEU A 67 1.79 21.46 -6.25
C LEU A 67 1.96 21.89 -4.80
N LEU A 68 2.87 21.28 -4.02
CA LEU A 68 3.07 21.62 -2.60
C LEU A 68 3.28 23.11 -2.35
N PRO A 69 4.07 23.86 -3.15
CA PRO A 69 4.22 25.31 -2.92
C PRO A 69 2.88 26.05 -2.98
N VAL A 70 2.00 25.70 -3.92
CA VAL A 70 0.67 26.32 -4.06
C VAL A 70 -0.21 25.97 -2.85
N LEU A 71 -0.12 24.74 -2.36
CA LEU A 71 -0.87 24.32 -1.16
C LEU A 71 -0.35 25.00 0.12
N ASP A 72 0.95 25.29 0.17
CA ASP A 72 1.56 26.05 1.26
C ASP A 72 1.10 27.52 1.23
N ASP A 73 1.05 28.14 0.06
CA ASP A 73 0.53 29.50 -0.11
C ASP A 73 -0.94 29.59 0.30
N ILE A 74 -1.77 28.59 -0.07
CA ILE A 74 -3.16 28.49 0.37
C ILE A 74 -3.25 28.37 1.90
N HIS A 75 -2.39 27.56 2.51
CA HIS A 75 -2.35 27.41 3.96
C HIS A 75 -1.98 28.73 4.65
N LEU A 76 -0.96 29.40 4.17
CA LEU A 76 -0.49 30.68 4.69
C LEU A 76 -1.56 31.76 4.55
N ALA A 77 -2.19 31.90 3.38
CA ALA A 77 -3.26 32.82 3.14
C ALA A 77 -4.48 32.60 4.08
N ARG A 78 -4.76 31.31 4.40
CA ARG A 78 -5.79 30.95 5.39
C ARG A 78 -5.41 31.41 6.81
N GLN A 79 -4.15 31.24 7.20
CA GLN A 79 -3.65 31.69 8.50
C GLN A 79 -3.70 33.20 8.66
N HIS A 80 -3.51 33.94 7.57
CA HIS A 80 -3.58 35.43 7.58
C HIS A 80 -5.00 35.96 7.41
N GLY A 81 -6.01 35.11 7.20
CA GLY A 81 -7.40 35.52 6.98
C GLY A 81 -7.69 36.02 5.56
N ASP A 82 -6.72 35.94 4.64
CA ASP A 82 -6.86 36.40 3.26
C ASP A 82 -7.83 35.54 2.42
N LEU A 83 -8.19 34.36 2.93
CA LEU A 83 -9.14 33.44 2.33
C LEU A 83 -10.47 33.34 3.08
N GLU A 84 -10.83 34.37 3.85
CA GLU A 84 -12.13 34.45 4.52
C GLU A 84 -13.25 34.85 3.52
N GLY A 85 -13.73 33.84 2.77
CA GLY A 85 -14.78 34.02 1.77
C GLY A 85 -14.25 34.48 0.40
N GLY A 86 -15.17 34.65 -0.52
CA GLY A 86 -14.86 35.12 -1.86
C GLY A 86 -14.40 34.02 -2.84
N PRO A 87 -14.10 34.42 -4.10
CA PRO A 87 -13.82 33.47 -5.18
C PRO A 87 -12.52 32.68 -4.98
N PHE A 88 -11.50 33.25 -4.33
CA PHE A 88 -10.24 32.57 -4.08
C PHE A 88 -10.38 31.46 -3.03
N ALA A 89 -11.18 31.64 -1.99
CA ALA A 89 -11.51 30.60 -1.02
C ALA A 89 -12.18 29.40 -1.72
N ALA A 90 -13.16 29.66 -2.58
CA ALA A 90 -13.87 28.63 -3.32
C ALA A 90 -12.94 27.86 -4.29
N ILE A 91 -11.97 28.55 -4.91
CA ILE A 91 -10.96 27.92 -5.78
C ILE A 91 -10.03 27.02 -4.96
N ALA A 92 -9.56 27.48 -3.80
CA ALA A 92 -8.70 26.71 -2.90
C ALA A 92 -9.40 25.45 -2.39
N GLU A 93 -10.65 25.59 -1.92
CA GLU A 93 -11.48 24.44 -1.50
C GLU A 93 -11.71 23.43 -2.63
N LYS A 94 -11.97 23.91 -3.84
CA LYS A 94 -12.16 23.05 -5.01
C LYS A 94 -10.88 22.30 -5.39
N LEU A 95 -9.73 22.95 -5.28
CA LEU A 95 -8.43 22.32 -5.51
C LEU A 95 -8.18 21.21 -4.48
N GLU A 96 -8.33 21.50 -3.19
CA GLU A 96 -8.16 20.54 -2.12
C GLU A 96 -9.15 19.35 -2.26
N ALA A 97 -10.42 19.63 -2.54
CA ALA A 97 -11.43 18.60 -2.78
C ALA A 97 -11.12 17.75 -4.02
N THR A 98 -10.49 18.34 -5.03
CA THR A 98 -10.07 17.59 -6.22
C THR A 98 -8.90 16.67 -5.89
N LEU A 99 -7.90 17.15 -5.15
CA LEU A 99 -6.77 16.35 -4.70
C LEU A 99 -7.21 15.20 -3.78
N ALA A 100 -8.19 15.44 -2.90
CA ALA A 100 -8.76 14.41 -2.04
C ALA A 100 -9.37 13.23 -2.81
N LYS A 101 -9.94 13.47 -4.01
CA LYS A 101 -10.44 12.39 -4.89
C LYS A 101 -9.32 11.47 -5.41
N PHE A 102 -8.10 11.96 -5.45
CA PHE A 102 -6.90 11.16 -5.77
C PHE A 102 -6.24 10.54 -4.54
N GLY A 103 -6.89 10.66 -3.38
CA GLY A 103 -6.39 10.11 -2.11
C GLY A 103 -5.32 10.98 -1.45
N VAL A 104 -5.17 12.24 -1.86
CA VAL A 104 -4.26 13.20 -1.23
C VAL A 104 -4.94 13.76 0.02
N GLU A 105 -4.32 13.58 1.17
CA GLU A 105 -4.80 14.06 2.46
C GLU A 105 -3.76 14.95 3.11
N ARG A 106 -4.23 16.06 3.70
CA ARG A 106 -3.42 16.91 4.56
C ARG A 106 -3.48 16.41 6.00
N PHE A 107 -2.35 16.42 6.68
CA PHE A 107 -2.25 16.05 8.08
C PHE A 107 -1.35 17.02 8.86
N GLY A 108 -1.31 16.83 10.18
CA GLY A 108 -0.65 17.69 11.14
C GLY A 108 -1.56 18.89 11.46
N GLN A 109 -2.43 18.70 12.46
CA GLN A 109 -3.29 19.75 12.97
C GLN A 109 -2.89 20.10 14.41
N PRO A 110 -3.11 21.34 14.86
CA PRO A 110 -2.98 21.67 16.27
C PRO A 110 -3.87 20.75 17.11
N GLY A 111 -3.31 20.16 18.15
CA GLY A 111 -3.98 19.15 19.01
C GLY A 111 -3.64 17.71 18.64
N ASP A 112 -3.01 17.43 17.51
CA ASP A 112 -2.55 16.07 17.16
C ASP A 112 -1.42 15.63 18.11
N ALA A 113 -1.39 14.34 18.48
CA ALA A 113 -0.24 13.75 19.13
C ALA A 113 0.97 13.79 18.19
N PHE A 114 2.13 14.17 18.70
CA PHE A 114 3.34 14.18 17.91
C PHE A 114 3.78 12.74 17.57
N ASP A 115 3.96 12.47 16.28
CA ASP A 115 4.46 11.21 15.75
C ASP A 115 5.72 11.50 14.91
N PRO A 116 6.91 11.03 15.34
CA PRO A 116 8.16 11.26 14.59
C PRO A 116 8.18 10.68 13.17
N VAL A 117 7.28 9.75 12.83
CA VAL A 117 7.21 9.15 11.50
C VAL A 117 6.62 10.13 10.47
N VAL A 118 5.70 10.97 10.90
CA VAL A 118 4.93 11.86 10.01
C VAL A 118 5.09 13.34 10.35
N HIS A 119 5.67 13.67 11.53
CA HIS A 119 5.90 15.04 11.99
C HIS A 119 7.37 15.33 12.19
N GLU A 120 7.81 16.51 11.76
CA GLU A 120 9.12 17.09 12.05
C GLU A 120 8.94 18.25 13.03
N ALA A 121 9.35 18.08 14.29
CA ALA A 121 9.32 19.13 15.28
C ALA A 121 10.47 20.12 15.06
N LEU A 122 10.16 21.35 14.65
CA LEU A 122 11.15 22.40 14.45
C LEU A 122 11.40 23.21 15.71
N MET A 123 10.41 23.32 16.60
CA MET A 123 10.52 24.07 17.85
C MET A 123 9.69 23.40 18.96
N HIS A 124 10.22 23.47 20.17
CA HIS A 124 9.50 23.19 21.41
C HIS A 124 9.04 24.51 22.03
N THR A 125 7.78 24.62 22.32
CA THR A 125 7.20 25.81 22.94
C THR A 125 6.51 25.44 24.25
N GLN A 126 6.43 26.39 25.15
CA GLN A 126 5.59 26.25 26.34
C GLN A 126 4.19 26.73 25.96
N ALA A 127 3.25 25.81 25.89
CA ALA A 127 1.85 26.10 25.64
C ALA A 127 0.98 25.32 26.63
N GLU A 128 -0.14 25.91 27.01
CA GLU A 128 -1.15 25.19 27.79
C GLU A 128 -1.80 24.14 26.88
N LEU A 129 -1.61 22.87 27.23
CA LEU A 129 -2.24 21.75 26.56
C LEU A 129 -3.61 21.48 27.21
N ALA A 130 -4.49 20.79 26.48
CA ALA A 130 -5.78 20.38 27.02
C ALA A 130 -5.58 19.51 28.28
N GLU A 131 -6.48 19.65 29.25
CA GLU A 131 -6.45 18.86 30.48
C GLU A 131 -6.43 17.35 30.17
N GLY A 132 -5.48 16.63 30.77
CA GLY A 132 -5.31 15.19 30.55
C GLY A 132 -4.39 14.81 29.41
N THR A 133 -3.76 15.75 28.73
CA THR A 133 -2.75 15.47 27.70
C THR A 133 -1.49 14.90 28.36
N SER A 134 -1.11 13.68 27.97
CA SER A 134 0.03 12.94 28.51
C SER A 134 1.17 12.72 27.51
N VAL A 135 1.03 13.27 26.30
CA VAL A 135 1.99 13.09 25.21
C VAL A 135 2.36 14.44 24.61
N THR A 136 3.57 14.52 24.03
CA THR A 136 3.99 15.67 23.25
C THR A 136 2.98 15.94 22.14
N THR A 137 2.49 17.17 22.06
CA THR A 137 1.34 17.55 21.20
C THR A 137 1.75 18.66 20.26
N VAL A 138 1.22 18.59 19.04
CA VAL A 138 1.35 19.64 18.02
C VAL A 138 0.55 20.86 18.47
N VAL A 139 1.21 22.00 18.66
CA VAL A 139 0.56 23.26 19.04
C VAL A 139 0.41 24.22 17.88
N GLN A 140 1.31 24.13 16.90
CA GLN A 140 1.24 24.94 15.69
C GLN A 140 1.77 24.17 14.49
N VAL A 141 1.14 24.33 13.35
CA VAL A 141 1.60 23.80 12.06
C VAL A 141 2.27 24.91 11.30
N LEU A 142 3.58 24.78 11.11
CA LEU A 142 4.39 25.73 10.33
C LEU A 142 4.30 25.41 8.84
N GLN A 143 4.25 24.12 8.52
CA GLN A 143 4.08 23.64 7.17
C GLN A 143 3.29 22.32 7.20
N PRO A 144 2.13 22.23 6.53
CA PRO A 144 1.29 21.05 6.60
C PRO A 144 1.95 19.84 5.92
N GLY A 145 1.71 18.66 6.47
CA GLY A 145 2.08 17.39 5.86
C GLY A 145 1.05 16.96 4.82
N PHE A 146 1.51 16.18 3.85
CA PHE A 146 0.66 15.58 2.82
C PHE A 146 1.00 14.11 2.62
N LYS A 147 -0.02 13.29 2.52
CA LYS A 147 0.08 11.86 2.20
C LYS A 147 -0.88 11.50 1.06
N MET A 148 -0.58 10.41 0.37
CA MET A 148 -1.46 9.81 -0.63
C MET A 148 -1.62 8.32 -0.32
N GLY A 149 -2.78 7.94 0.20
CA GLY A 149 -2.97 6.64 0.81
C GLY A 149 -1.97 6.42 1.97
N GLU A 150 -1.21 5.34 1.92
CA GLU A 150 -0.18 5.03 2.93
C GLU A 150 1.16 5.77 2.70
N ARG A 151 1.33 6.40 1.55
CA ARG A 151 2.58 7.05 1.20
C ARG A 151 2.61 8.49 1.69
N VAL A 152 3.54 8.81 2.60
CA VAL A 152 3.86 10.19 2.98
C VAL A 152 4.61 10.87 1.84
N ILE A 153 4.04 11.97 1.32
CA ILE A 153 4.65 12.80 0.29
C ILE A 153 5.59 13.82 0.96
N ARG A 154 5.12 14.45 2.05
CA ARG A 154 5.88 15.38 2.86
C ARG A 154 5.42 15.30 4.31
N VAL A 155 6.38 15.24 5.25
CA VAL A 155 6.10 15.32 6.68
C VAL A 155 5.60 16.71 7.06
N ALA A 156 4.77 16.79 8.10
CA ALA A 156 4.32 18.07 8.63
C ALA A 156 5.43 18.69 9.50
N ARG A 157 5.75 19.95 9.29
CA ARG A 157 6.66 20.72 10.14
C ARG A 157 5.85 21.46 11.18
N VAL A 158 6.15 21.19 12.44
CA VAL A 158 5.30 21.59 13.56
C VAL A 158 6.11 22.19 14.70
N ALA A 159 5.46 23.03 15.48
CA ALA A 159 5.88 23.35 16.84
C ALA A 159 5.11 22.47 17.80
N VAL A 160 5.78 21.94 18.81
CA VAL A 160 5.22 21.02 19.79
C VAL A 160 5.35 21.56 21.20
N ALA A 161 4.49 21.09 22.09
CA ALA A 161 4.63 21.28 23.54
C ALA A 161 4.58 19.95 24.26
N ASP A 162 5.35 19.87 25.33
CA ASP A 162 5.35 18.69 26.22
C ASP A 162 4.31 18.86 27.31
N PRO A 163 3.70 17.75 27.78
CA PRO A 163 2.79 17.79 28.93
C PRO A 163 3.55 18.26 30.17
N GLN A 164 2.89 19.11 30.96
CA GLN A 164 3.42 19.59 32.26
C GLN A 164 3.11 18.61 33.38
#